data_47bbd9b3a1564a70277d81a1940717fa
#
_entry.id   47bbd9b3a1564a70277d81a1940717fa
#
_cell.length_a   1.000
_cell.length_b   1.000
_cell.length_c   1.000
_cell.angle_alpha   90.00
_cell.angle_beta   90.00
_cell.angle_gamma   90.00
#
_symmetry.space_group_name_H-M   'P 1'
#
loop_
_entity.id
_entity.type
_entity.pdbx_description
1 polymer ?
#
loop_
_entity_poly.entity_id
_entity_poly.type
_entity_poly.pdbx_seq_one_letter_code
_entity_poly.pdbx_strand_id
1 'polypeptide(L)'
;MKIIGEKINGTRQRVAQAIAGRDADYIQKLAQDQAEAGADWLDVNAGTKQSNEPEDLIWLVETVQSVVDIPLCLDSPNPAALTEAIQIVERTPMINSISGEPWRLDGILPLVAKHRCPVIALAMDDGGIPETMRTTLTLI
;
A
#
# COMPACT_ATOMS: atom_id res chain seq x y z
N MET A 1 20.38 -1.59 1.88
CA MET A 1 19.22 -1.87 1.01
C MET A 1 18.01 -2.07 1.91
N LYS A 2 16.85 -1.57 1.50
CA LYS A 2 15.57 -1.79 2.20
C LYS A 2 14.71 -2.77 1.41
N ILE A 3 14.02 -3.66 2.11
CA ILE A 3 13.22 -4.73 1.52
C ILE A 3 11.75 -4.52 1.88
N ILE A 4 10.88 -4.51 0.87
CA ILE A 4 9.43 -4.47 1.03
C ILE A 4 8.88 -5.85 0.70
N GLY A 5 8.20 -6.49 1.65
CA GLY A 5 7.50 -7.76 1.43
C GLY A 5 6.14 -7.51 0.80
N GLU A 6 5.83 -8.14 -0.34
CA GLU A 6 4.64 -7.85 -1.16
C GLU A 6 3.67 -9.04 -1.28
N LYS A 7 3.69 -9.98 -0.34
CA LYS A 7 2.83 -11.17 -0.42
C LYS A 7 1.37 -10.92 -0.01
N ILE A 8 1.11 -9.88 0.79
CA ILE A 8 -0.25 -9.52 1.24
C ILE A 8 -0.91 -8.63 0.18
N ASN A 9 -1.27 -9.23 -0.93
CA ASN A 9 -1.83 -8.54 -2.10
C ASN A 9 -3.13 -9.22 -2.52
N GLY A 10 -4.25 -8.51 -2.39
CA GLY A 10 -5.60 -8.98 -2.68
C GLY A 10 -5.87 -9.29 -4.16
N THR A 11 -4.95 -8.96 -5.07
CA THR A 11 -5.04 -9.43 -6.46
C THR A 11 -4.66 -10.90 -6.60
N ARG A 12 -4.02 -11.50 -5.58
CA ARG A 12 -3.71 -12.92 -5.52
C ARG A 12 -4.90 -13.70 -4.99
N GLN A 13 -5.30 -14.76 -5.66
CA GLN A 13 -6.53 -15.51 -5.37
C GLN A 13 -6.67 -15.93 -3.89
N ARG A 14 -5.64 -16.51 -3.28
CA ARG A 14 -5.71 -16.99 -1.89
C ARG A 14 -5.80 -15.84 -0.90
N VAL A 15 -5.13 -14.71 -1.17
CA VAL A 15 -5.23 -13.50 -0.34
C VAL A 15 -6.62 -12.88 -0.47
N ALA A 16 -7.16 -12.79 -1.69
CA ALA A 16 -8.53 -12.31 -1.92
C ALA A 16 -9.56 -13.15 -1.15
N GLN A 17 -9.41 -14.47 -1.14
CA GLN A 17 -10.28 -15.37 -0.35
C GLN A 17 -10.14 -15.11 1.15
N ALA A 18 -8.92 -14.89 1.64
CA ALA A 18 -8.67 -14.59 3.04
C ALA A 18 -9.30 -13.27 3.47
N ILE A 19 -9.21 -12.23 2.62
CA ILE A 19 -9.85 -10.93 2.87
C ILE A 19 -11.37 -11.09 2.91
N ALA A 20 -11.95 -11.74 1.91
CA ALA A 20 -13.40 -11.94 1.84
C ALA A 20 -13.95 -12.77 3.02
N GLY A 21 -13.21 -13.78 3.45
CA GLY A 21 -13.60 -14.65 4.57
C GLY A 21 -13.09 -14.19 5.93
N ARG A 22 -12.37 -13.05 6.01
CA ARG A 22 -11.73 -12.56 7.25
C ARG A 22 -10.83 -13.62 7.91
N ASP A 23 -10.08 -14.37 7.09
CA ASP A 23 -9.13 -15.40 7.55
C ASP A 23 -7.85 -14.71 8.08
N ALA A 24 -7.93 -14.25 9.32
CA ALA A 24 -6.84 -13.54 9.97
C ALA A 24 -5.58 -14.38 10.10
N ASP A 25 -5.72 -15.67 10.44
CA ASP A 25 -4.59 -16.57 10.65
C ASP A 25 -3.70 -16.67 9.39
N TYR A 26 -4.32 -16.75 8.22
CA TYR A 26 -3.58 -16.80 6.97
C TYR A 26 -2.81 -15.51 6.70
N ILE A 27 -3.44 -14.36 6.89
CA ILE A 27 -2.80 -13.04 6.69
C ILE A 27 -1.69 -12.83 7.71
N GLN A 28 -1.91 -13.15 8.97
CA GLN A 28 -0.92 -13.04 10.05
C GLN A 28 0.30 -13.91 9.78
N LYS A 29 0.08 -15.14 9.30
CA LYS A 29 1.19 -16.02 8.92
C LYS A 29 2.01 -15.42 7.77
N LEU A 30 1.38 -14.88 6.74
CA LEU A 30 2.11 -14.21 5.65
C LEU A 30 2.93 -13.01 6.17
N ALA A 31 2.39 -12.25 7.11
CA ALA A 31 3.08 -11.11 7.71
C ALA A 31 4.31 -11.57 8.50
N GLN A 32 4.16 -12.54 9.37
CA GLN A 32 5.23 -13.10 10.19
C GLN A 32 6.35 -13.70 9.32
N ASP A 33 5.99 -14.53 8.34
CA ASP A 33 6.97 -15.19 7.45
C ASP A 33 7.82 -14.15 6.69
N GLN A 34 7.23 -13.05 6.24
CA GLN A 34 7.96 -11.97 5.57
C GLN A 34 8.85 -11.17 6.53
N ALA A 35 8.36 -10.89 7.74
CA ALA A 35 9.15 -10.20 8.76
C ALA A 35 10.35 -11.03 9.20
N GLU A 36 10.17 -12.33 9.43
CA GLU A 36 11.24 -13.29 9.77
C GLU A 36 12.27 -13.43 8.64
N ALA A 37 11.82 -13.33 7.39
CA ALA A 37 12.71 -13.35 6.22
C ALA A 37 13.51 -12.04 6.04
N GLY A 38 13.30 -11.02 6.87
CA GLY A 38 14.08 -9.79 6.88
C GLY A 38 13.45 -8.62 6.12
N ALA A 39 12.13 -8.62 5.89
CA ALA A 39 11.44 -7.47 5.33
C ALA A 39 11.53 -6.26 6.28
N ASP A 40 11.88 -5.09 5.74
CA ASP A 40 11.89 -3.82 6.48
C ASP A 40 10.50 -3.18 6.51
N TRP A 41 9.67 -3.46 5.50
CA TRP A 41 8.31 -2.99 5.31
C TRP A 41 7.43 -4.11 4.80
N LEU A 42 6.14 -4.09 5.16
CA LEU A 42 5.14 -4.97 4.55
C LEU A 42 4.15 -4.16 3.73
N ASP A 43 4.10 -4.43 2.44
CA ASP A 43 3.09 -3.91 1.55
C ASP A 43 1.75 -4.60 1.79
N VAL A 44 0.69 -3.83 1.95
CA VAL A 44 -0.68 -4.29 2.17
C VAL A 44 -1.60 -3.70 1.11
N ASN A 45 -2.17 -4.57 0.29
CA ASN A 45 -3.07 -4.24 -0.80
C ASN A 45 -4.34 -5.07 -0.68
N ALA A 46 -5.48 -4.42 -0.49
CA ALA A 46 -6.77 -5.09 -0.39
C ALA A 46 -7.21 -5.68 -1.74
N GLY A 47 -6.91 -5.03 -2.84
CA GLY A 47 -7.25 -5.49 -4.20
C GLY A 47 -8.75 -5.64 -4.45
N THR A 48 -9.59 -5.02 -3.63
CA THR A 48 -11.05 -5.10 -3.69
C THR A 48 -11.64 -3.92 -4.44
N LYS A 49 -12.96 -3.95 -4.68
CA LYS A 49 -13.67 -2.85 -5.33
C LYS A 49 -13.54 -1.58 -4.50
N GLN A 50 -13.49 -0.43 -5.17
CA GLN A 50 -13.31 0.88 -4.54
C GLN A 50 -14.28 1.15 -3.37
N SER A 51 -15.52 0.65 -3.46
CA SER A 51 -16.52 0.80 -2.39
C SER A 51 -16.20 0.02 -1.11
N ASN A 52 -15.51 -1.10 -1.23
CA ASN A 52 -15.21 -2.01 -0.11
C ASN A 52 -13.77 -1.85 0.40
N GLU A 53 -12.92 -1.23 -0.41
CA GLU A 53 -11.49 -1.12 -0.15
C GLU A 53 -11.16 -0.43 1.18
N PRO A 54 -11.83 0.66 1.63
CA PRO A 54 -11.53 1.25 2.91
C PRO A 54 -11.66 0.27 4.07
N GLU A 55 -12.78 -0.45 4.15
CA GLU A 55 -13.02 -1.43 5.20
C GLU A 55 -12.04 -2.60 5.14
N ASP A 56 -11.79 -3.11 3.93
CA ASP A 56 -10.88 -4.24 3.71
C ASP A 56 -9.42 -3.87 4.02
N LEU A 57 -8.98 -2.65 3.66
CA LEU A 57 -7.65 -2.16 3.97
C LEU A 57 -7.44 -1.94 5.46
N ILE A 58 -8.44 -1.37 6.17
CA ILE A 58 -8.43 -1.22 7.62
C ILE A 58 -8.25 -2.61 8.28
N TRP A 59 -9.07 -3.58 7.89
CA TRP A 59 -8.98 -4.93 8.43
C TRP A 59 -7.61 -5.57 8.19
N LEU A 60 -7.02 -5.39 7.00
CA LEU A 60 -5.66 -5.87 6.71
C LEU A 60 -4.62 -5.21 7.61
N VAL A 61 -4.67 -3.89 7.75
CA VAL A 61 -3.74 -3.13 8.61
C VAL A 61 -3.80 -3.63 10.05
N GLU A 62 -5.01 -3.72 10.63
CA GLU A 62 -5.21 -4.21 11.99
C GLU A 62 -4.70 -5.65 12.17
N THR A 63 -5.03 -6.52 11.22
CA THR A 63 -4.63 -7.93 11.24
C THR A 63 -3.10 -8.09 11.19
N VAL A 64 -2.43 -7.34 10.32
CA VAL A 64 -0.97 -7.43 10.15
C VAL A 64 -0.24 -6.84 11.35
N GLN A 65 -0.59 -5.63 11.78
CA GLN A 65 0.13 -4.98 12.88
C GLN A 65 -0.12 -5.63 14.26
N SER A 66 -1.13 -6.51 14.37
CA SER A 66 -1.34 -7.31 15.59
C SER A 66 -0.24 -8.35 15.84
N VAL A 67 0.54 -8.73 14.82
CA VAL A 67 1.56 -9.80 14.91
C VAL A 67 2.96 -9.39 14.50
N VAL A 68 3.15 -8.22 13.90
CA VAL A 68 4.47 -7.69 13.51
C VAL A 68 4.61 -6.23 13.91
N ASP A 69 5.85 -5.81 14.22
CA ASP A 69 6.18 -4.44 14.62
C ASP A 69 7.01 -3.71 13.55
N ILE A 70 6.95 -4.13 12.31
CA ILE A 70 7.57 -3.41 11.19
C ILE A 70 6.55 -2.49 10.51
N PRO A 71 6.98 -1.34 9.95
CA PRO A 71 6.06 -0.41 9.32
C PRO A 71 5.43 -0.98 8.06
N LEU A 72 4.23 -0.50 7.73
CA LEU A 72 3.46 -0.93 6.58
C LEU A 72 3.63 0.02 5.39
N CYS A 73 3.58 -0.56 4.20
CA CYS A 73 3.42 0.17 2.95
C CYS A 73 1.96 0.03 2.52
N LEU A 74 1.21 1.13 2.53
CA LEU A 74 -0.20 1.14 2.15
C LEU A 74 -0.31 1.25 0.63
N ASP A 75 -0.70 0.16 -0.02
CA ASP A 75 -0.81 0.05 -1.47
C ASP A 75 -2.27 0.18 -1.90
N SER A 76 -2.67 1.38 -2.26
CA SER A 76 -4.00 1.68 -2.75
C SER A 76 -4.00 2.91 -3.66
N PRO A 77 -4.76 2.89 -4.77
CA PRO A 77 -5.04 4.07 -5.59
C PRO A 77 -6.18 4.92 -5.02
N ASN A 78 -6.87 4.46 -3.98
CA ASN A 78 -8.08 5.06 -3.44
C ASN A 78 -7.75 6.01 -2.27
N PRO A 79 -7.85 7.35 -2.46
CA PRO A 79 -7.57 8.30 -1.39
C PRO A 79 -8.43 8.11 -0.14
N ALA A 80 -9.68 7.65 -0.29
CA ALA A 80 -10.57 7.38 0.84
C ALA A 80 -10.03 6.22 1.70
N ALA A 81 -9.61 5.11 1.07
CA ALA A 81 -9.02 3.99 1.78
C ALA A 81 -7.73 4.38 2.50
N LEU A 82 -6.85 5.13 1.84
CA LEU A 82 -5.62 5.63 2.46
C LEU A 82 -5.89 6.57 3.62
N THR A 83 -6.88 7.46 3.49
CA THR A 83 -7.25 8.42 4.55
C THR A 83 -7.67 7.71 5.83
N GLU A 84 -8.45 6.65 5.70
CA GLU A 84 -8.89 5.87 6.85
C GLU A 84 -7.79 4.98 7.42
N ALA A 85 -7.06 4.26 6.56
CA ALA A 85 -5.98 3.38 6.99
C ALA A 85 -4.86 4.12 7.72
N ILE A 86 -4.51 5.33 7.29
CA ILE A 86 -3.44 6.13 7.90
C ILE A 86 -3.77 6.56 9.34
N GLN A 87 -5.05 6.58 9.73
CA GLN A 87 -5.47 6.92 11.09
C GLN A 87 -5.21 5.79 12.09
N ILE A 88 -5.10 4.56 11.64
CA ILE A 88 -5.01 3.38 12.49
C ILE A 88 -3.64 2.70 12.46
N VAL A 89 -2.74 3.12 11.55
CA VAL A 89 -1.37 2.57 11.54
C VAL A 89 -0.60 3.03 12.77
N GLU A 90 0.10 2.11 13.42
CA GLU A 90 0.89 2.38 14.63
C GLU A 90 2.21 3.07 14.33
N ARG A 91 2.78 2.86 13.14
CA ARG A 91 4.03 3.46 12.66
C ARG A 91 3.79 4.23 11.38
N THR A 92 4.54 5.31 11.18
CA THR A 92 4.45 6.09 9.93
C THR A 92 4.55 5.16 8.72
N PRO A 93 3.50 5.06 7.88
CA PRO A 93 3.50 4.15 6.74
C PRO A 93 4.25 4.75 5.56
N MET A 94 4.61 3.89 4.61
CA MET A 94 4.94 4.30 3.25
C MET A 94 3.65 4.28 2.40
N ILE A 95 3.52 5.17 1.46
CA ILE A 95 2.39 5.18 0.50
C ILE A 95 2.87 4.62 -0.84
N ASN A 96 2.17 3.64 -1.36
CA ASN A 96 2.37 3.04 -2.68
C ASN A 96 1.07 3.25 -3.48
N SER A 97 1.02 4.11 -4.45
CA SER A 97 2.04 4.96 -4.99
C SER A 97 1.44 6.28 -5.52
N ILE A 98 2.29 7.24 -5.81
CA ILE A 98 1.92 8.38 -6.64
C ILE A 98 2.50 8.23 -8.04
N SER A 99 1.89 8.91 -9.01
CA SER A 99 2.36 9.01 -10.39
C SER A 99 2.08 10.41 -10.90
N GLY A 100 2.51 10.74 -12.13
CA GLY A 100 2.22 12.02 -12.77
C GLY A 100 0.76 12.23 -13.18
N GLU A 101 -0.12 11.27 -12.93
CA GLU A 101 -1.56 11.38 -13.17
C GLU A 101 -2.19 12.40 -12.21
N PRO A 102 -2.84 13.48 -12.72
CA PRO A 102 -3.34 14.57 -11.87
C PRO A 102 -4.25 14.12 -10.73
N TRP A 103 -5.16 13.17 -10.99
CA TRP A 103 -6.09 12.66 -9.99
C TRP A 103 -5.40 11.94 -8.81
N ARG A 104 -4.26 11.27 -9.07
CA ARG A 104 -3.45 10.67 -8.00
C ARG A 104 -2.70 11.72 -7.20
N LEU A 105 -2.11 12.70 -7.88
CA LEU A 105 -1.41 13.79 -7.22
C LEU A 105 -2.37 14.57 -6.32
N ASP A 106 -3.53 14.97 -6.83
CA ASP A 106 -4.51 15.75 -6.09
C ASP A 106 -5.12 14.96 -4.91
N GLY A 107 -5.29 13.65 -5.07
CA GLY A 107 -5.91 12.81 -4.04
C GLY A 107 -4.93 12.33 -2.96
N ILE A 108 -3.67 12.06 -3.30
CA ILE A 108 -2.74 11.37 -2.41
C ILE A 108 -1.67 12.31 -1.84
N LEU A 109 -1.15 13.28 -2.61
CA LEU A 109 -0.12 14.20 -2.11
C LEU A 109 -0.49 14.95 -0.83
N PRO A 110 -1.74 15.44 -0.64
CA PRO A 110 -2.12 16.10 0.60
C PRO A 110 -1.96 15.17 1.83
N LEU A 111 -2.27 13.88 1.68
CA LEU A 111 -2.10 12.88 2.75
C LEU A 111 -0.62 12.67 3.06
N VAL A 112 0.20 12.48 2.02
CA VAL A 112 1.65 12.33 2.15
C VAL A 112 2.27 13.53 2.86
N ALA A 113 1.91 14.75 2.46
CA ALA A 113 2.41 15.98 3.05
C ALA A 113 1.98 16.14 4.52
N LYS A 114 0.70 15.91 4.81
CA LYS A 114 0.14 16.02 6.16
C LYS A 114 0.80 15.07 7.15
N HIS A 115 0.99 13.81 6.74
CA HIS A 115 1.53 12.75 7.60
C HIS A 115 3.03 12.53 7.45
N ARG A 116 3.68 13.26 6.54
CA ARG A 116 5.12 13.15 6.24
C ARG A 116 5.56 11.71 5.94
N CYS A 117 4.73 11.02 5.19
CA CYS A 117 4.99 9.63 4.81
C CYS A 117 6.05 9.54 3.70
N PRO A 118 6.95 8.54 3.75
CA PRO A 118 7.65 8.11 2.56
C PRO A 118 6.65 7.69 1.47
N VAL A 119 7.00 7.89 0.21
CA VAL A 119 6.11 7.58 -0.92
C VAL A 119 6.91 6.96 -2.06
N ILE A 120 6.30 5.95 -2.70
CA ILE A 120 6.81 5.40 -3.96
C ILE A 120 6.25 6.27 -5.09
N ALA A 121 7.14 6.88 -5.87
CA ALA A 121 6.78 7.69 -7.03
C ALA A 121 7.03 6.91 -8.31
N LEU A 122 5.99 6.71 -9.11
CA LEU A 122 6.08 6.08 -10.42
C LEU A 122 6.28 7.16 -11.48
N ALA A 123 7.34 7.02 -12.29
CA ALA A 123 7.65 7.94 -13.39
C ALA A 123 6.74 7.66 -14.61
N MET A 124 5.45 7.93 -14.46
CA MET A 124 4.42 7.78 -15.49
C MET A 124 3.32 8.82 -15.30
N ASP A 125 2.59 9.11 -16.36
CA ASP A 125 1.44 10.02 -16.37
C ASP A 125 0.28 9.43 -17.18
N ASP A 126 -0.71 10.25 -17.55
CA ASP A 126 -1.85 9.84 -18.38
C ASP A 126 -1.43 9.30 -19.76
N GLY A 127 -0.23 9.62 -20.23
CA GLY A 127 0.37 9.06 -21.44
C GLY A 127 1.01 7.68 -21.22
N GLY A 128 1.08 7.20 -19.98
CA GLY A 128 1.67 5.92 -19.62
C GLY A 128 3.14 5.99 -19.19
N ILE A 129 3.86 4.90 -19.42
CA ILE A 129 5.28 4.79 -19.05
C ILE A 129 6.13 5.56 -20.09
N PRO A 130 7.04 6.48 -19.64
CA PRO A 130 7.88 7.24 -20.56
C PRO A 130 8.83 6.32 -21.35
N GLU A 131 8.94 6.59 -22.65
CA GLU A 131 9.84 5.86 -23.54
C GLU A 131 11.30 6.39 -23.50
N THR A 132 11.51 7.59 -22.97
CA THR A 132 12.84 8.23 -22.95
C THR A 132 13.20 8.72 -21.56
N MET A 133 14.51 8.79 -21.28
CA MET A 133 15.04 9.34 -20.02
C MET A 133 14.61 10.80 -19.82
N ARG A 134 14.55 11.60 -20.90
CA ARG A 134 14.13 13.01 -20.83
C ARG A 134 12.69 13.16 -20.33
N THR A 135 11.78 12.33 -20.85
CA THR A 135 10.39 12.30 -20.41
C THR A 135 10.29 11.86 -18.96
N THR A 136 11.04 10.85 -18.56
CA THR A 136 11.10 10.40 -17.17
C THR A 136 11.54 11.53 -16.22
N LEU A 137 12.59 12.27 -16.56
CA LEU A 137 13.09 13.39 -15.76
C LEU A 137 12.07 14.54 -15.65
N THR A 138 11.22 14.71 -16.65
CA THR A 138 10.15 15.74 -16.63
C THR A 138 9.05 15.36 -15.65
N LEU A 139 8.78 14.06 -15.43
CA LEU A 139 7.76 13.57 -14.50
C LEU A 139 8.22 13.60 -13.04
N ILE A 140 9.50 13.50 -12.79
CA ILE A 140 10.10 13.55 -11.45
C ILE A 140 10.30 14.98 -10.98
#